data_6b70e0cea90212bcd425aca094c58fc8
#
_entry.id   6b70e0cea90212bcd425aca094c58fc8
#
_cell.length_a   1.000
_cell.length_b   1.000
_cell.length_c   1.000
_cell.angle_alpha   90.00
_cell.angle_beta   90.00
_cell.angle_gamma   90.00
#
_symmetry.space_group_name_H-M   'P 1'
#
loop_
_entity.id
_entity.type
_entity.pdbx_description
1 polymer ?
#
loop_
_entity_poly.entity_id
_entity_poly.type
_entity_poly.pdbx_seq_one_letter_code
_entity_poly.pdbx_strand_id
1 'polypeptide(L)'
;MKTLSLLAAASIALLTMSFSCDKNDEDIQPCTEANTVVTTQAFAPPTGCSFAAPRGEAKKYVINSAAELAAALQCGSTAAPTVDFTTYTLLAGRVPRHGGAFLRSQAVAQDCQGNYLYTVNVTDSPTLSPTDVDYAILVPKLPSGKQVSVVVNIVQ
;
A
#
# COMPACT_ATOMS: atom_id res chain seq x y z
N MET A 1 -24.32 73.53 -51.08
CA MET A 1 -25.67 73.56 -50.55
C MET A 1 -25.93 72.32 -49.76
N LYS A 2 -26.24 72.50 -48.48
CA LYS A 2 -26.74 71.51 -47.47
C LYS A 2 -26.01 70.23 -47.30
N THR A 3 -25.12 70.30 -46.36
CA THR A 3 -24.49 69.19 -45.58
C THR A 3 -25.50 68.58 -44.63
N LEU A 4 -25.59 67.28 -44.60
CA LEU A 4 -26.35 66.57 -43.54
C LEU A 4 -25.42 65.67 -42.84
N SER A 5 -25.10 66.02 -41.58
CA SER A 5 -24.31 65.20 -40.64
C SER A 5 -25.21 64.09 -40.12
N LEU A 6 -24.67 62.84 -40.17
CA LEU A 6 -25.25 61.72 -39.45
C LEU A 6 -24.20 61.25 -38.43
N LEU A 7 -24.58 61.54 -37.17
CA LEU A 7 -23.91 61.00 -35.98
C LEU A 7 -24.29 59.53 -35.83
N ALA A 8 -23.31 58.63 -35.96
CA ALA A 8 -23.46 57.23 -35.61
C ALA A 8 -22.96 57.05 -34.18
N ALA A 9 -23.89 56.81 -33.27
CA ALA A 9 -23.55 56.41 -31.89
C ALA A 9 -23.20 54.93 -31.86
N ALA A 10 -21.91 54.63 -31.59
CA ALA A 10 -21.45 53.28 -31.39
C ALA A 10 -21.67 52.90 -29.92
N SER A 11 -22.67 52.03 -29.68
CA SER A 11 -22.90 51.43 -28.37
C SER A 11 -21.91 50.27 -28.19
N ILE A 12 -20.94 50.44 -27.33
CA ILE A 12 -20.03 49.38 -26.92
C ILE A 12 -20.74 48.59 -25.81
N ALA A 13 -21.26 47.42 -26.16
CA ALA A 13 -21.75 46.43 -25.18
C ALA A 13 -20.56 45.73 -24.55
N LEU A 14 -20.22 46.05 -23.29
CA LEU A 14 -19.30 45.29 -22.47
C LEU A 14 -19.98 43.96 -22.12
N LEU A 15 -19.58 42.88 -22.78
CA LEU A 15 -19.84 41.52 -22.31
C LEU A 15 -18.91 41.23 -21.12
N THR A 16 -19.44 41.38 -19.92
CA THR A 16 -18.82 40.84 -18.73
C THR A 16 -18.99 39.32 -18.75
N MET A 17 -17.99 38.63 -19.24
CA MET A 17 -17.88 37.16 -19.00
C MET A 17 -17.61 36.93 -17.53
N SER A 18 -18.65 36.58 -16.80
CA SER A 18 -18.55 36.05 -15.47
C SER A 18 -17.89 34.66 -15.59
N PHE A 19 -16.58 34.59 -15.39
CA PHE A 19 -15.90 33.32 -15.09
C PHE A 19 -16.43 32.89 -13.73
N SER A 20 -17.47 32.07 -13.72
CA SER A 20 -17.81 31.25 -12.59
C SER A 20 -16.70 30.19 -12.50
N CYS A 21 -15.68 30.40 -11.67
CA CYS A 21 -14.88 29.35 -11.14
C CYS A 21 -15.78 28.52 -10.24
N ASP A 22 -16.36 27.47 -10.81
CA ASP A 22 -16.92 26.37 -10.05
C ASP A 22 -15.71 25.65 -9.45
N LYS A 23 -15.24 26.15 -8.31
CA LYS A 23 -14.34 25.43 -7.43
C LYS A 23 -15.19 24.35 -6.78
N ASN A 24 -15.29 23.21 -7.46
CA ASN A 24 -15.44 21.95 -6.77
C ASN A 24 -14.11 21.68 -6.05
N ASP A 25 -13.80 22.50 -5.05
CA ASP A 25 -12.96 22.09 -3.95
C ASP A 25 -13.77 20.99 -3.26
N GLU A 26 -13.68 19.74 -3.75
CA GLU A 26 -13.87 18.61 -2.86
C GLU A 26 -12.88 18.87 -1.73
N ASP A 27 -13.41 19.36 -0.61
CA ASP A 27 -12.72 19.40 0.67
C ASP A 27 -12.23 17.97 0.91
N ILE A 28 -10.99 17.70 0.49
CA ILE A 28 -10.28 16.51 0.91
C ILE A 28 -10.03 16.71 2.40
N GLN A 29 -11.07 16.40 3.19
CA GLN A 29 -10.93 16.41 4.64
C GLN A 29 -9.72 15.53 4.97
N PRO A 30 -8.70 16.09 5.62
CA PRO A 30 -7.58 15.28 6.06
C PRO A 30 -8.14 14.18 6.95
N CYS A 31 -7.77 12.96 6.66
CA CYS A 31 -8.12 11.80 7.48
C CYS A 31 -7.62 12.01 8.91
N THR A 32 -8.48 12.50 9.79
CA THR A 32 -8.19 12.74 11.22
C THR A 32 -8.60 11.55 12.08
N GLU A 33 -9.29 10.56 11.51
CA GLU A 33 -9.70 9.38 12.25
C GLU A 33 -8.51 8.43 12.46
N ALA A 34 -8.43 7.87 13.66
CA ALA A 34 -7.41 6.88 14.00
C ALA A 34 -7.55 5.65 13.08
N ASN A 35 -6.40 5.12 12.63
CA ASN A 35 -6.37 3.91 11.82
C ASN A 35 -7.11 2.76 12.53
N THR A 36 -8.01 2.10 11.81
CA THR A 36 -8.74 0.94 12.33
C THR A 36 -7.86 -0.30 12.24
N VAL A 37 -7.71 -1.01 13.36
CA VAL A 37 -6.96 -2.29 13.38
C VAL A 37 -7.74 -3.34 12.59
N VAL A 38 -7.05 -3.97 11.62
CA VAL A 38 -7.62 -5.03 10.80
C VAL A 38 -7.43 -6.37 11.51
N THR A 39 -8.49 -7.17 11.59
CA THR A 39 -8.38 -8.55 12.08
C THR A 39 -7.53 -9.38 11.12
N THR A 40 -6.50 -10.03 11.65
CA THR A 40 -5.53 -10.77 10.85
C THR A 40 -5.41 -12.22 11.33
N GLN A 41 -4.93 -13.10 10.44
CA GLN A 41 -4.56 -14.47 10.80
C GLN A 41 -3.08 -14.68 10.57
N ALA A 42 -2.44 -15.40 11.46
CA ALA A 42 -1.02 -15.73 11.32
C ALA A 42 -0.81 -16.63 10.08
N PHE A 43 0.23 -16.34 9.33
CA PHE A 43 0.74 -17.20 8.27
C PHE A 43 2.24 -17.37 8.48
N ALA A 44 2.69 -18.62 8.59
CA ALA A 44 4.11 -18.93 8.66
C ALA A 44 4.47 -19.81 7.44
N PRO A 45 5.49 -19.42 6.66
CA PRO A 45 5.99 -20.31 5.62
C PRO A 45 6.41 -21.66 6.24
N PRO A 46 6.08 -22.80 5.61
CA PRO A 46 6.54 -24.10 6.08
C PRO A 46 8.08 -24.15 6.15
N THR A 47 8.62 -25.01 6.99
CA THR A 47 10.06 -25.23 7.07
C THR A 47 10.63 -25.59 5.69
N GLY A 48 11.68 -24.90 5.28
CA GLY A 48 12.27 -25.04 3.94
C GLY A 48 11.63 -24.20 2.85
N CYS A 49 10.62 -23.38 3.19
CA CYS A 49 10.07 -22.36 2.32
C CYS A 49 10.55 -20.97 2.76
N SER A 50 10.73 -20.07 1.80
CA SER A 50 11.11 -18.69 2.05
C SER A 50 10.60 -17.78 0.94
N PHE A 51 10.35 -16.51 1.22
CA PHE A 51 9.94 -15.57 0.18
C PHE A 51 11.12 -15.21 -0.73
N ALA A 52 10.87 -15.24 -2.05
CA ALA A 52 11.89 -14.94 -3.05
C ALA A 52 12.28 -13.45 -2.95
N ALA A 53 13.58 -13.18 -2.84
CA ALA A 53 14.15 -11.85 -2.91
C ALA A 53 15.55 -11.91 -3.49
N PRO A 54 16.00 -10.90 -4.23
CA PRO A 54 17.41 -10.78 -4.56
C PRO A 54 18.26 -10.77 -3.28
N ARG A 55 19.45 -11.32 -3.36
CA ARG A 55 20.34 -11.42 -2.19
C ARG A 55 20.63 -10.02 -1.62
N GLY A 56 20.36 -9.83 -0.33
CA GLY A 56 20.61 -8.57 0.36
C GLY A 56 19.58 -7.47 0.09
N GLU A 57 18.49 -7.79 -0.60
CA GLU A 57 17.43 -6.83 -0.89
C GLU A 57 16.14 -7.18 -0.15
N ALA A 58 15.44 -6.14 0.31
CA ALA A 58 14.10 -6.31 0.85
C ALA A 58 13.07 -6.48 -0.27
N LYS A 59 12.13 -7.38 -0.09
CA LYS A 59 11.03 -7.60 -1.02
C LYS A 59 9.69 -7.63 -0.28
N LYS A 60 8.66 -7.04 -0.89
CA LYS A 60 7.29 -6.99 -0.36
C LYS A 60 6.34 -7.60 -1.37
N TYR A 61 5.31 -8.28 -0.88
CA TYR A 61 4.31 -8.98 -1.68
C TYR A 61 2.90 -8.69 -1.18
N VAL A 62 1.99 -8.50 -2.13
CA VAL A 62 0.54 -8.56 -1.92
C VAL A 62 0.04 -9.70 -2.80
N ILE A 63 -0.34 -10.80 -2.20
CA ILE A 63 -0.61 -12.07 -2.88
C ILE A 63 -2.11 -12.35 -2.80
N ASN A 64 -2.74 -12.51 -3.95
CA ASN A 64 -4.18 -12.66 -4.09
C ASN A 64 -4.61 -13.97 -4.76
N SER A 65 -3.64 -14.80 -5.14
CA SER A 65 -3.89 -16.08 -5.83
C SER A 65 -2.84 -17.13 -5.49
N ALA A 66 -3.19 -18.39 -5.70
CA ALA A 66 -2.26 -19.51 -5.53
C ALA A 66 -1.07 -19.43 -6.51
N ALA A 67 -1.29 -18.92 -7.73
CA ALA A 67 -0.23 -18.73 -8.71
C ALA A 67 0.78 -17.66 -8.25
N GLU A 68 0.31 -16.53 -7.69
CA GLU A 68 1.17 -15.50 -7.11
C GLU A 68 1.93 -16.04 -5.89
N LEU A 69 1.28 -16.85 -5.04
CA LEU A 69 1.96 -17.48 -3.91
C LEU A 69 3.09 -18.43 -4.38
N ALA A 70 2.82 -19.26 -5.38
CA ALA A 70 3.82 -20.16 -5.95
C ALA A 70 5.00 -19.41 -6.59
N ALA A 71 4.75 -18.23 -7.16
CA ALA A 71 5.81 -17.38 -7.72
C ALA A 71 6.62 -16.65 -6.63
N ALA A 72 5.99 -16.30 -5.50
CA ALA A 72 6.61 -15.54 -4.42
C ALA A 72 7.29 -16.42 -3.38
N LEU A 73 6.83 -17.66 -3.16
CA LEU A 73 7.31 -18.54 -2.12
C LEU A 73 8.15 -19.68 -2.72
N GLN A 74 9.43 -19.71 -2.41
CA GLN A 74 10.35 -20.75 -2.82
C GLN A 74 10.37 -21.85 -1.75
N CYS A 75 9.85 -23.01 -2.10
CA CYS A 75 9.85 -24.21 -1.26
C CYS A 75 10.69 -25.29 -1.95
N GLY A 76 11.77 -25.74 -1.34
CA GLY A 76 12.60 -26.81 -1.88
C GLY A 76 11.78 -28.07 -2.22
N SER A 77 11.88 -29.12 -1.40
CA SER A 77 11.05 -30.33 -1.53
C SER A 77 9.72 -30.27 -0.77
N THR A 78 9.46 -29.19 -0.05
CA THR A 78 8.23 -29.02 0.76
C THR A 78 7.10 -28.52 -0.13
N ALA A 79 5.89 -29.05 0.06
CA ALA A 79 4.72 -28.56 -0.63
C ALA A 79 4.36 -27.12 -0.17
N ALA A 80 4.02 -26.28 -1.11
CA ALA A 80 3.52 -24.92 -0.78
C ALA A 80 2.21 -25.02 0.01
N PRO A 81 1.98 -24.14 0.98
CA PRO A 81 0.75 -24.14 1.78
C PRO A 81 -0.44 -23.72 0.93
N THR A 82 -1.62 -24.24 1.26
CA THR A 82 -2.87 -23.82 0.63
C THR A 82 -3.45 -22.64 1.40
N VAL A 83 -3.84 -21.59 0.66
CA VAL A 83 -4.53 -20.40 1.20
C VAL A 83 -5.82 -20.20 0.42
N ASP A 84 -6.91 -19.89 1.12
CA ASP A 84 -8.18 -19.50 0.52
C ASP A 84 -8.12 -18.02 0.08
N PHE A 85 -7.70 -17.80 -1.15
CA PHE A 85 -7.62 -16.47 -1.75
C PHE A 85 -8.99 -15.89 -2.19
N THR A 86 -10.08 -16.59 -2.00
CA THR A 86 -11.42 -16.01 -2.15
C THR A 86 -11.79 -15.16 -0.92
N THR A 87 -11.32 -15.57 0.24
CA THR A 87 -11.59 -14.94 1.54
C THR A 87 -10.45 -14.03 2.00
N TYR A 88 -9.19 -14.34 1.62
CA TYR A 88 -8.02 -13.67 2.15
C TYR A 88 -7.10 -13.11 1.07
N THR A 89 -6.34 -12.09 1.45
CA THR A 89 -5.12 -11.63 0.80
C THR A 89 -3.95 -11.92 1.74
N LEU A 90 -2.84 -12.42 1.22
CA LEU A 90 -1.61 -12.61 1.98
C LEU A 90 -0.69 -11.40 1.75
N LEU A 91 -0.37 -10.71 2.83
CA LEU A 91 0.67 -9.68 2.86
C LEU A 91 1.95 -10.31 3.37
N ALA A 92 3.04 -10.21 2.60
CA ALA A 92 4.26 -10.90 2.94
C ALA A 92 5.50 -10.15 2.47
N GLY A 93 6.66 -10.61 2.92
CA GLY A 93 7.93 -10.11 2.43
C GLY A 93 9.11 -10.70 3.16
N ARG A 94 10.27 -10.18 2.76
CA ARG A 94 11.56 -10.53 3.31
C ARG A 94 12.38 -9.26 3.55
N VAL A 95 13.08 -9.20 4.65
CA VAL A 95 14.05 -8.14 4.96
C VAL A 95 15.38 -8.77 5.35
N PRO A 96 16.49 -8.46 4.63
CA PRO A 96 17.82 -8.94 4.97
C PRO A 96 18.39 -8.14 6.15
N ARG A 97 19.11 -8.81 7.03
CA ARG A 97 19.86 -8.20 8.13
C ARG A 97 21.32 -8.64 8.10
N HIS A 98 22.23 -7.75 8.44
CA HIS A 98 23.67 -8.05 8.47
C HIS A 98 24.08 -8.92 9.66
N GLY A 99 23.23 -9.01 10.69
CA GLY A 99 23.39 -9.86 11.86
C GLY A 99 22.19 -10.77 12.04
N GLY A 100 22.13 -11.49 13.15
CA GLY A 100 20.95 -12.25 13.53
C GLY A 100 19.78 -11.34 13.76
N ALA A 101 18.58 -11.78 13.37
CA ALA A 101 17.36 -11.04 13.57
C ALA A 101 16.14 -11.97 13.55
N PHE A 102 15.03 -11.49 14.11
CA PHE A 102 13.76 -12.23 14.11
C PHE A 102 12.57 -11.29 14.06
N LEU A 103 11.46 -11.81 13.56
CA LEU A 103 10.18 -11.10 13.56
C LEU A 103 9.66 -10.99 15.00
N ARG A 104 9.49 -9.77 15.49
CA ARG A 104 8.97 -9.49 16.84
C ARG A 104 7.46 -9.37 16.87
N SER A 105 6.91 -8.56 15.97
CA SER A 105 5.46 -8.36 15.85
C SER A 105 5.09 -7.85 14.47
N GLN A 106 3.83 -8.00 14.14
CA GLN A 106 3.27 -7.48 12.89
C GLN A 106 1.80 -7.10 13.12
N ALA A 107 1.35 -6.05 12.46
CA ALA A 107 -0.02 -5.56 12.55
C ALA A 107 -0.43 -4.87 11.25
N VAL A 108 -1.72 -4.91 10.95
CA VAL A 108 -2.30 -4.21 9.82
C VAL A 108 -3.38 -3.27 10.32
N ALA A 109 -3.33 -2.04 9.83
CA ALA A 109 -4.35 -1.04 10.08
C ALA A 109 -4.90 -0.50 8.75
N GLN A 110 -6.12 -0.01 8.76
CA GLN A 110 -6.76 0.63 7.62
C GLN A 110 -6.96 2.11 7.92
N ASP A 111 -6.57 2.98 6.98
CA ASP A 111 -6.83 4.41 7.07
C ASP A 111 -8.30 4.74 6.70
N CYS A 112 -8.71 5.98 6.89
CA CYS A 112 -10.06 6.45 6.59
C CYS A 112 -10.36 6.47 5.06
N GLN A 113 -9.35 6.38 4.21
CA GLN A 113 -9.50 6.22 2.76
C GLN A 113 -9.63 4.75 2.35
N GLY A 114 -9.49 3.84 3.33
CA GLY A 114 -9.56 2.41 3.13
C GLY A 114 -8.29 1.80 2.56
N ASN A 115 -7.14 2.51 2.60
CA ASN A 115 -5.84 1.93 2.30
C ASN A 115 -5.27 1.23 3.53
N TYR A 116 -4.30 0.37 3.33
CA TYR A 116 -3.77 -0.49 4.38
C TYR A 116 -2.33 -0.13 4.71
N LEU A 117 -2.03 -0.06 6.00
CA LEU A 117 -0.70 0.08 6.55
C LEU A 117 -0.31 -1.23 7.25
N TYR A 118 0.64 -1.95 6.69
CA TYR A 118 1.21 -3.15 7.29
C TYR A 118 2.51 -2.78 7.99
N THR A 119 2.51 -2.83 9.31
CA THR A 119 3.67 -2.56 10.16
C THR A 119 4.31 -3.86 10.61
N VAL A 120 5.60 -3.99 10.36
CA VAL A 120 6.42 -5.16 10.71
C VAL A 120 7.55 -4.68 11.63
N ASN A 121 7.65 -5.25 12.81
CA ASN A 121 8.74 -4.96 13.74
C ASN A 121 9.70 -6.14 13.79
N VAL A 122 10.95 -5.88 13.46
CA VAL A 122 12.06 -6.85 13.48
C VAL A 122 13.03 -6.44 14.58
N THR A 123 13.48 -7.38 15.36
CA THR A 123 14.50 -7.16 16.40
C THR A 123 15.81 -7.82 15.96
N ASP A 124 16.90 -7.06 16.05
CA ASP A 124 18.23 -7.60 15.86
C ASP A 124 18.64 -8.43 17.08
N SER A 125 19.40 -9.51 16.85
CA SER A 125 20.00 -10.35 17.88
C SER A 125 21.52 -10.18 17.87
N PRO A 126 22.21 -10.49 18.97
CA PRO A 126 23.66 -10.25 19.09
C PRO A 126 24.52 -11.18 18.22
N THR A 127 23.93 -12.06 17.43
CA THR A 127 24.68 -12.93 16.54
C THR A 127 25.16 -12.20 15.30
N LEU A 128 26.38 -12.51 14.84
CA LEU A 128 26.98 -11.86 13.67
C LEU A 128 26.62 -12.52 12.34
N SER A 129 25.85 -13.62 12.36
CA SER A 129 25.44 -14.31 11.13
C SER A 129 24.36 -13.52 10.40
N PRO A 130 24.57 -13.16 9.14
CA PRO A 130 23.53 -12.51 8.34
C PRO A 130 22.27 -13.37 8.31
N THR A 131 21.12 -12.74 8.48
CA THR A 131 19.82 -13.41 8.54
C THR A 131 18.82 -12.70 7.63
N ASP A 132 18.06 -13.48 6.88
CA ASP A 132 16.87 -12.97 6.19
C ASP A 132 15.65 -13.24 7.08
N VAL A 133 14.87 -12.20 7.37
CA VAL A 133 13.65 -12.32 8.15
C VAL A 133 12.46 -12.32 7.20
N ASP A 134 11.78 -13.45 7.11
CA ASP A 134 10.49 -13.54 6.41
C ASP A 134 9.37 -13.09 7.35
N TYR A 135 8.41 -12.36 6.80
CA TYR A 135 7.20 -11.94 7.50
C TYR A 135 5.98 -12.16 6.61
N ALA A 136 4.88 -12.58 7.20
CA ALA A 136 3.65 -12.79 6.46
C ALA A 136 2.42 -12.79 7.38
N ILE A 137 1.29 -12.29 6.87
CA ILE A 137 0.03 -12.22 7.59
C ILE A 137 -1.14 -12.28 6.59
N LEU A 138 -2.20 -12.99 6.95
CA LEU A 138 -3.43 -13.01 6.19
C LEU A 138 -4.35 -11.89 6.68
N VAL A 139 -4.88 -11.14 5.74
CA VAL A 139 -5.93 -10.14 5.98
C VAL A 139 -7.19 -10.55 5.23
N PRO A 140 -8.40 -10.08 5.61
CA PRO A 140 -9.59 -10.23 4.78
C PRO A 140 -9.30 -9.76 3.35
N LYS A 141 -9.96 -10.36 2.37
CA LYS A 141 -9.75 -10.05 0.95
C LYS A 141 -9.78 -8.55 0.70
N LEU A 142 -8.68 -8.02 0.18
CA LEU A 142 -8.57 -6.60 -0.10
C LEU A 142 -9.45 -6.20 -1.28
N PRO A 143 -10.23 -5.11 -1.17
CA PRO A 143 -10.97 -4.57 -2.30
C PRO A 143 -10.04 -4.10 -3.43
N SER A 144 -10.51 -4.18 -4.67
CA SER A 144 -9.76 -3.70 -5.83
C SER A 144 -9.43 -2.20 -5.70
N GLY A 145 -8.24 -1.81 -6.12
CA GLY A 145 -7.79 -0.41 -6.13
C GLY A 145 -7.26 0.12 -4.78
N LYS A 146 -7.34 -0.66 -3.70
CA LYS A 146 -6.77 -0.25 -2.41
C LYS A 146 -5.26 -0.47 -2.39
N GLN A 147 -4.55 0.50 -1.80
CA GLN A 147 -3.10 0.45 -1.67
C GLN A 147 -2.68 -0.20 -0.35
N VAL A 148 -1.55 -0.88 -0.38
CA VAL A 148 -0.91 -1.45 0.80
C VAL A 148 0.48 -0.83 0.96
N SER A 149 0.67 -0.07 2.02
CA SER A 149 1.97 0.43 2.45
C SER A 149 2.57 -0.52 3.48
N VAL A 150 3.80 -0.94 3.29
CA VAL A 150 4.51 -1.82 4.24
C VAL A 150 5.66 -1.06 4.86
N VAL A 151 5.65 -0.93 6.18
CA VAL A 151 6.70 -0.29 6.98
C VAL A 151 7.38 -1.38 7.82
N VAL A 152 8.70 -1.50 7.67
CA VAL A 152 9.52 -2.39 8.48
C VAL A 152 10.34 -1.56 9.44
N ASN A 153 10.11 -1.74 10.74
CA ASN A 153 10.83 -1.08 11.80
C ASN A 153 11.86 -2.06 12.39
N ILE A 154 13.07 -1.56 12.60
CA ILE A 154 14.08 -2.29 13.36
C ILE A 154 14.01 -1.77 14.79
N VAL A 155 13.59 -2.63 15.70
CA VAL A 155 13.44 -2.30 17.11
C VAL A 155 14.56 -2.96 17.92
N GLN A 156 15.09 -2.24 18.87
CA GLN A 156 16.14 -2.72 19.79
C GLN A 156 15.53 -3.39 21.01
#